data_9bc4dd172650af0b4705bb7ae333491d
#
_entry.id   9bc4dd172650af0b4705bb7ae333491d
#
_cell.length_a   1.000
_cell.length_b   1.000
_cell.length_c   1.000
_cell.angle_alpha   90.00
_cell.angle_beta   90.00
_cell.angle_gamma   90.00
#
_symmetry.space_group_name_H-M   'P 1'
#
loop_
_entity.id
_entity.type
_entity.pdbx_description
1 polymer ?
#
loop_
_entity_poly.entity_id
_entity_poly.type
_entity_poly.pdbx_seq_one_letter_code
_entity_poly.pdbx_strand_id
1 'polypeptide(L)'
;MKVWFNGRIENAEKPLVPLTDVGLLYGHGLFETLFIYDGRPILWEEHIARMIKSTREFQMDILFDRNTLLQGALDLIQANSIKYGSIRITVLGSGNIFMTCKQGKPYDDNLYKEGVSLTIIKEKKVYSEGWLINHKTTSYMEKLLIKKRQVTAGFVDAILLNEKGNVAECCVSNIFCIKDAVIYTPPVSAGILPGVVRALVCELLQNANFKIKEMDFTPEFLVNSQEVFLTNSLMGIMPVKNIDNSFFPIPSKFTEKIMEMYKKHLF
;
A
#
# COMPACT_ATOMS: atom_id res chain seq x y z
N MET A 1 -7.11 13.35 20.12
CA MET A 1 -6.94 12.05 19.42
C MET A 1 -6.23 11.08 20.35
N LYS A 2 -6.68 9.82 20.42
CA LYS A 2 -6.00 8.75 21.17
C LYS A 2 -5.03 8.02 20.25
N VAL A 3 -3.95 7.52 20.83
CA VAL A 3 -2.96 6.62 20.20
C VAL A 3 -2.74 5.40 21.10
N TRP A 4 -2.33 4.29 20.53
CA TRP A 4 -1.82 3.16 21.29
C TRP A 4 -0.28 3.22 21.24
N PHE A 5 0.36 3.21 22.40
CA PHE A 5 1.80 3.29 22.53
C PHE A 5 2.28 2.27 23.55
N ASN A 6 3.12 1.33 23.12
CA ASN A 6 3.75 0.31 23.98
C ASN A 6 2.77 -0.37 24.97
N GLY A 7 1.61 -0.82 24.46
CA GLY A 7 0.61 -1.53 25.25
C GLY A 7 -0.45 -0.66 25.93
N ARG A 8 -0.43 0.67 25.76
CA ARG A 8 -1.36 1.58 26.45
C ARG A 8 -2.05 2.55 25.51
N ILE A 9 -3.32 2.87 25.77
CA ILE A 9 -4.05 3.94 25.09
C ILE A 9 -3.74 5.27 25.81
N GLU A 10 -3.19 6.23 25.06
CA GLU A 10 -2.78 7.52 25.57
C GLU A 10 -3.35 8.68 24.70
N ASN A 11 -3.31 9.92 25.21
CA ASN A 11 -3.50 11.09 24.34
C ASN A 11 -2.29 11.27 23.42
N ALA A 12 -2.50 11.71 22.18
CA ALA A 12 -1.45 11.76 21.17
C ALA A 12 -0.24 12.66 21.53
N GLU A 13 -0.44 13.63 22.42
CA GLU A 13 0.62 14.55 22.87
C GLU A 13 1.45 13.98 24.03
N LYS A 14 1.05 12.83 24.61
CA LYS A 14 1.68 12.30 25.83
C LYS A 14 2.85 11.34 25.60
N PRO A 15 2.82 10.42 24.59
CA PRO A 15 3.94 9.52 24.34
C PRO A 15 5.21 10.25 23.99
N LEU A 16 6.33 9.83 24.56
CA LEU A 16 7.64 10.39 24.30
C LEU A 16 8.54 9.32 23.66
N VAL A 17 9.13 9.67 22.54
CA VAL A 17 10.20 8.90 21.91
C VAL A 17 11.51 9.63 22.20
N PRO A 18 12.54 8.97 22.73
CA PRO A 18 13.84 9.61 22.97
C PRO A 18 14.40 10.24 21.68
N LEU A 19 15.01 11.43 21.77
CA LEU A 19 15.64 12.08 20.62
C LEU A 19 16.80 11.27 20.03
N THR A 20 17.33 10.32 20.79
CA THR A 20 18.37 9.37 20.37
C THR A 20 17.82 8.10 19.72
N ASP A 21 16.50 8.00 19.55
CA ASP A 21 15.86 6.84 18.92
C ASP A 21 16.34 6.69 17.46
N VAL A 22 16.86 5.53 17.11
CA VAL A 22 17.38 5.24 15.76
C VAL A 22 16.29 5.30 14.68
N GLY A 23 15.05 5.05 15.05
CA GLY A 23 13.89 5.22 14.17
C GLY A 23 13.66 6.69 13.83
N LEU A 24 13.88 7.59 14.79
CA LEU A 24 13.78 9.03 14.58
C LEU A 24 14.99 9.57 13.81
N LEU A 25 16.22 9.18 14.20
CA LEU A 25 17.46 9.73 13.63
C LEU A 25 17.73 9.23 12.21
N TYR A 26 17.43 7.96 11.92
CA TYR A 26 17.87 7.30 10.68
C TYR A 26 16.72 6.68 9.88
N GLY A 27 15.47 6.83 10.34
CA GLY A 27 14.33 6.14 9.69
C GLY A 27 14.40 4.63 9.84
N HIS A 28 15.11 4.11 10.89
CA HIS A 28 15.17 2.68 11.18
C HIS A 28 13.86 2.24 11.83
N GLY A 29 12.89 1.93 10.99
CA GLY A 29 11.56 1.51 11.41
C GLY A 29 10.77 0.91 10.27
N LEU A 30 9.69 0.23 10.63
CA LEU A 30 8.74 -0.41 9.73
C LEU A 30 7.34 0.10 10.04
N PHE A 31 6.48 0.09 9.04
CA PHE A 31 5.08 0.43 9.27
C PHE A 31 4.11 -0.38 8.42
N GLU A 32 2.90 -0.52 8.92
CA GLU A 32 1.75 -0.99 8.17
C GLU A 32 0.64 0.06 8.19
N THR A 33 -0.21 0.01 7.16
CA THR A 33 -1.39 0.88 7.10
C THR A 33 -2.55 0.05 6.58
N LEU A 34 -3.58 -0.08 7.40
CA LEU A 34 -4.75 -0.89 7.13
C LEU A 34 -5.98 0.00 6.99
N PHE A 35 -6.90 -0.40 6.13
CA PHE A 35 -8.22 0.20 6.07
C PHE A 35 -9.06 -0.28 7.26
N ILE A 36 -9.83 0.65 7.86
CA ILE A 36 -10.83 0.32 8.87
C ILE A 36 -12.20 0.33 8.19
N TYR A 37 -12.90 -0.79 8.24
CA TYR A 37 -14.26 -0.94 7.75
C TYR A 37 -15.14 -1.46 8.89
N ASP A 38 -16.23 -0.75 9.16
CA ASP A 38 -17.18 -1.04 10.24
C ASP A 38 -16.49 -1.35 11.60
N GLY A 39 -15.51 -0.50 11.95
CA GLY A 39 -14.77 -0.60 13.21
C GLY A 39 -13.72 -1.72 13.28
N ARG A 40 -13.40 -2.39 12.17
CA ARG A 40 -12.43 -3.48 12.12
C ARG A 40 -11.31 -3.22 11.11
N PRO A 41 -10.04 -3.52 11.44
CA PRO A 41 -8.95 -3.43 10.48
C PRO A 41 -9.05 -4.58 9.47
N ILE A 42 -9.01 -4.26 8.18
CA ILE A 42 -9.13 -5.22 7.07
C ILE A 42 -7.78 -5.85 6.75
N LEU A 43 -7.76 -7.17 6.47
CA LEU A 43 -6.57 -7.96 6.14
C LEU A 43 -5.49 -7.87 7.23
N TRP A 44 -5.92 -7.93 8.48
CA TRP A 44 -5.05 -7.80 9.65
C TRP A 44 -3.91 -8.82 9.63
N GLU A 45 -4.24 -10.10 9.45
CA GLU A 45 -3.26 -11.19 9.54
C GLU A 45 -2.16 -11.06 8.49
N GLU A 46 -2.52 -10.72 7.25
CA GLU A 46 -1.60 -10.56 6.14
C GLU A 46 -0.66 -9.37 6.38
N HIS A 47 -1.20 -8.25 6.88
CA HIS A 47 -0.41 -7.06 7.23
C HIS A 47 0.58 -7.34 8.36
N ILE A 48 0.12 -7.98 9.43
CA ILE A 48 0.97 -8.32 10.57
C ILE A 48 1.99 -9.39 10.20
N ALA A 49 1.62 -10.38 9.37
CA ALA A 49 2.57 -11.37 8.86
C ALA A 49 3.71 -10.72 8.07
N ARG A 50 3.39 -9.75 7.18
CA ARG A 50 4.41 -9.00 6.42
C ARG A 50 5.31 -8.17 7.34
N MET A 51 4.75 -7.46 8.32
CA MET A 51 5.52 -6.70 9.31
C MET A 51 6.46 -7.61 10.10
N ILE A 52 5.97 -8.72 10.65
CA ILE A 52 6.79 -9.68 11.42
C ILE A 52 7.90 -10.29 10.55
N LYS A 53 7.63 -10.61 9.27
CA LYS A 53 8.67 -11.06 8.35
C LYS A 53 9.79 -10.03 8.25
N SER A 54 9.44 -8.77 8.04
CA SER A 54 10.42 -7.68 7.91
C SER A 54 11.18 -7.40 9.21
N THR A 55 10.53 -7.47 10.39
CA THR A 55 11.22 -7.26 11.67
C THR A 55 12.24 -8.35 11.94
N ARG A 56 11.93 -9.62 11.60
CA ARG A 56 12.90 -10.73 11.73
C ARG A 56 14.10 -10.53 10.82
N GLU A 57 13.89 -10.11 9.57
CA GLU A 57 14.96 -9.88 8.61
C GLU A 57 15.89 -8.75 9.04
N PHE A 58 15.34 -7.68 9.64
CA PHE A 58 16.10 -6.54 10.16
C PHE A 58 16.50 -6.67 11.62
N GLN A 59 16.30 -7.83 12.24
CA GLN A 59 16.64 -8.09 13.65
C GLN A 59 16.04 -7.06 14.60
N MET A 60 14.80 -6.63 14.31
CA MET A 60 14.04 -5.70 15.14
C MET A 60 13.14 -6.49 16.09
N ASP A 61 13.23 -6.19 17.38
CA ASP A 61 12.37 -6.83 18.38
C ASP A 61 10.95 -6.26 18.34
N ILE A 62 9.96 -7.16 18.35
CA ILE A 62 8.56 -6.82 18.64
C ILE A 62 8.22 -7.42 20.01
N LEU A 63 7.95 -6.54 20.96
CA LEU A 63 7.68 -6.94 22.36
C LEU A 63 6.27 -7.50 22.57
N PHE A 64 5.40 -7.44 21.55
CA PHE A 64 4.00 -7.82 21.66
C PHE A 64 3.65 -8.92 20.65
N ASP A 65 2.87 -9.90 21.10
CA ASP A 65 2.32 -10.92 20.21
C ASP A 65 1.18 -10.38 19.32
N ARG A 66 0.77 -11.16 18.33
CA ARG A 66 -0.26 -10.78 17.37
C ARG A 66 -1.61 -10.46 18.01
N ASN A 67 -1.99 -11.20 19.05
CA ASN A 67 -3.28 -11.03 19.75
C ASN A 67 -3.29 -9.72 20.53
N THR A 68 -2.21 -9.41 21.23
CA THR A 68 -2.02 -8.14 21.96
C THR A 68 -2.06 -6.95 21.00
N LEU A 69 -1.42 -7.07 19.84
CA LEU A 69 -1.46 -6.02 18.81
C LEU A 69 -2.86 -5.84 18.23
N LEU A 70 -3.59 -6.94 17.94
CA LEU A 70 -4.97 -6.87 17.46
C LEU A 70 -5.89 -6.23 18.49
N GLN A 71 -5.81 -6.66 19.75
CA GLN A 71 -6.63 -6.08 20.80
C GLN A 71 -6.34 -4.59 20.96
N GLY A 72 -5.06 -4.19 20.97
CA GLY A 72 -4.65 -2.78 21.01
C GLY A 72 -5.18 -1.97 19.84
N ALA A 73 -5.23 -2.55 18.63
CA ALA A 73 -5.81 -1.90 17.45
C ALA A 73 -7.33 -1.71 17.60
N LEU A 74 -8.07 -2.73 18.06
CA LEU A 74 -9.51 -2.67 18.29
C LEU A 74 -9.86 -1.65 19.38
N ASP A 75 -9.14 -1.67 20.49
CA ASP A 75 -9.32 -0.71 21.60
C ASP A 75 -9.06 0.73 21.12
N LEU A 76 -8.03 0.94 20.31
CA LEU A 76 -7.71 2.25 19.74
C LEU A 76 -8.80 2.75 18.79
N ILE A 77 -9.30 1.87 17.91
CA ILE A 77 -10.39 2.18 16.97
C ILE A 77 -11.64 2.58 17.76
N GLN A 78 -11.98 1.82 18.79
CA GLN A 78 -13.10 2.12 19.68
C GLN A 78 -12.91 3.44 20.44
N ALA A 79 -11.72 3.65 21.04
CA ALA A 79 -11.42 4.87 21.82
C ALA A 79 -11.46 6.16 20.98
N ASN A 80 -11.28 6.07 19.65
CA ASN A 80 -11.43 7.16 18.70
C ASN A 80 -12.78 7.14 17.96
N SER A 81 -13.69 6.19 18.26
CA SER A 81 -15.01 6.04 17.64
C SER A 81 -14.94 5.94 16.09
N ILE A 82 -13.95 5.24 15.56
CA ILE A 82 -13.73 5.14 14.11
C ILE A 82 -14.51 3.97 13.54
N LYS A 83 -15.45 4.27 12.67
CA LYS A 83 -16.21 3.29 11.90
C LYS A 83 -15.56 3.02 10.53
N TYR A 84 -15.11 4.09 9.85
CA TYR A 84 -14.41 4.03 8.57
C TYR A 84 -13.17 4.91 8.64
N GLY A 85 -12.04 4.41 8.17
CA GLY A 85 -10.80 5.17 8.24
C GLY A 85 -9.56 4.34 7.96
N SER A 86 -8.47 4.70 8.61
CA SER A 86 -7.22 3.93 8.54
C SER A 86 -6.57 3.81 9.91
N ILE A 87 -5.88 2.70 10.12
CA ILE A 87 -4.95 2.51 11.24
C ILE A 87 -3.55 2.31 10.69
N ARG A 88 -2.59 3.00 11.28
CA ARG A 88 -1.15 2.83 11.01
C ARG A 88 -0.48 2.24 12.24
N ILE A 89 0.27 1.17 12.05
CA ILE A 89 1.12 0.53 13.04
C ILE A 89 2.56 0.87 12.66
N THR A 90 3.36 1.34 13.59
CA THR A 90 4.78 1.66 13.37
C THR A 90 5.62 0.99 14.44
N VAL A 91 6.68 0.30 14.01
CA VAL A 91 7.72 -0.30 14.86
C VAL A 91 9.01 0.46 14.59
N LEU A 92 9.64 1.01 15.63
CA LEU A 92 10.94 1.66 15.55
C LEU A 92 12.05 0.68 15.90
N GLY A 93 13.25 0.90 15.40
CA GLY A 93 14.41 0.05 15.66
C GLY A 93 14.84 -0.03 17.13
N SER A 94 14.36 0.87 17.97
CA SER A 94 14.48 0.84 19.43
C SER A 94 13.54 -0.15 20.12
N GLY A 95 12.63 -0.81 19.37
CA GLY A 95 11.57 -1.64 19.93
C GLY A 95 10.29 -0.88 20.30
N ASN A 96 10.27 0.46 20.21
CA ASN A 96 9.04 1.22 20.41
C ASN A 96 8.03 0.88 19.31
N ILE A 97 6.78 0.60 19.70
CA ILE A 97 5.67 0.33 18.79
C ILE A 97 4.48 1.22 19.12
N PHE A 98 3.89 1.81 18.08
CA PHE A 98 2.71 2.64 18.26
C PHE A 98 1.73 2.52 17.10
N MET A 99 0.47 2.82 17.41
CA MET A 99 -0.61 2.85 16.44
C MET A 99 -1.31 4.20 16.48
N THR A 100 -1.67 4.69 15.29
CA THR A 100 -2.45 5.91 15.11
C THR A 100 -3.61 5.63 14.16
N CYS A 101 -4.74 6.30 14.36
CA CYS A 101 -5.90 6.18 13.49
C CYS A 101 -6.23 7.51 12.81
N LYS A 102 -6.84 7.42 11.63
CA LYS A 102 -7.43 8.57 10.93
C LYS A 102 -8.84 8.22 10.50
N GLN A 103 -9.81 9.06 10.85
CA GLN A 103 -11.22 8.89 10.46
C GLN A 103 -11.46 9.36 9.03
N GLY A 104 -12.43 8.76 8.36
CA GLY A 104 -12.93 9.15 7.04
C GLY A 104 -12.48 8.23 5.91
N LYS A 105 -13.18 8.29 4.79
CA LYS A 105 -12.81 7.56 3.57
C LYS A 105 -11.47 8.08 3.05
N PRO A 106 -10.50 7.20 2.76
CA PRO A 106 -9.18 7.63 2.25
C PRO A 106 -9.23 8.25 0.86
N TYR A 107 -10.20 7.84 0.03
CA TYR A 107 -10.41 8.28 -1.34
C TYR A 107 -11.88 8.58 -1.60
N ASP A 108 -12.14 9.59 -2.46
CA ASP A 108 -13.49 9.95 -2.89
C ASP A 108 -14.09 8.87 -3.78
N ASP A 109 -15.39 8.58 -3.61
CA ASP A 109 -16.10 7.57 -4.39
C ASP A 109 -16.13 7.90 -5.91
N ASN A 110 -16.02 9.19 -6.29
CA ASN A 110 -15.96 9.60 -7.69
C ASN A 110 -14.69 9.11 -8.40
N LEU A 111 -13.56 9.00 -7.68
CA LEU A 111 -12.31 8.48 -8.27
C LEU A 111 -12.46 7.04 -8.77
N TYR A 112 -13.32 6.24 -8.13
CA TYR A 112 -13.60 4.87 -8.58
C TYR A 112 -14.47 4.80 -9.82
N LYS A 113 -15.28 5.83 -10.07
CA LYS A 113 -16.15 5.95 -11.25
C LYS A 113 -15.42 6.59 -12.45
N GLU A 114 -14.62 7.60 -12.18
CA GLU A 114 -13.94 8.41 -13.19
C GLU A 114 -12.56 7.88 -13.57
N GLY A 115 -11.97 7.04 -12.72
CA GLY A 115 -10.58 6.61 -12.82
C GLY A 115 -9.60 7.73 -12.45
N VAL A 116 -8.38 7.34 -12.12
CA VAL A 116 -7.31 8.24 -11.70
C VAL A 116 -6.29 8.47 -12.80
N SER A 117 -5.62 9.63 -12.77
CA SER A 117 -4.50 9.99 -13.66
C SER A 117 -3.18 9.66 -13.02
N LEU A 118 -2.26 9.08 -13.79
CA LEU A 118 -0.89 8.75 -13.39
C LEU A 118 0.12 9.38 -14.33
N THR A 119 1.36 9.50 -13.88
CA THR A 119 2.52 9.88 -14.69
C THR A 119 3.68 8.91 -14.49
N ILE A 120 4.57 8.78 -15.45
CA ILE A 120 5.77 7.95 -15.36
C ILE A 120 6.98 8.79 -14.97
N ILE A 121 7.66 8.43 -13.89
CA ILE A 121 8.90 9.09 -13.46
C ILE A 121 10.08 8.39 -14.11
N LYS A 122 10.78 9.08 -15.01
CA LYS A 122 11.93 8.54 -15.75
C LYS A 122 13.27 8.80 -15.07
N GLU A 123 13.35 9.89 -14.29
CA GLU A 123 14.59 10.40 -13.67
C GLU A 123 14.98 9.63 -12.41
N LYS A 124 14.04 8.93 -11.80
CA LYS A 124 14.24 8.17 -10.58
C LYS A 124 14.01 6.71 -10.81
N LYS A 125 14.96 5.88 -10.37
CA LYS A 125 14.92 4.43 -10.50
C LYS A 125 14.81 3.77 -9.16
N VAL A 126 14.00 2.69 -9.11
CA VAL A 126 13.99 1.74 -8.01
C VAL A 126 15.06 0.70 -8.29
N TYR A 127 15.93 0.44 -7.34
CA TYR A 127 16.93 -0.62 -7.46
C TYR A 127 16.35 -1.94 -6.97
N SER A 128 16.08 -2.87 -7.88
CA SER A 128 15.38 -4.13 -7.59
C SER A 128 16.14 -5.05 -6.62
N GLU A 129 17.44 -4.90 -6.53
CA GLU A 129 18.31 -5.65 -5.59
C GLU A 129 18.58 -4.87 -4.29
N GLY A 130 17.90 -3.75 -4.06
CA GLY A 130 18.04 -2.96 -2.84
C GLY A 130 17.49 -3.68 -1.61
N TRP A 131 18.24 -3.78 -0.52
CA TRP A 131 17.85 -4.48 0.71
C TRP A 131 16.52 -4.03 1.33
N LEU A 132 16.14 -2.77 1.12
CA LEU A 132 14.92 -2.21 1.72
C LEU A 132 13.70 -2.25 0.79
N ILE A 133 13.87 -2.61 -0.48
CA ILE A 133 12.86 -2.35 -1.50
C ILE A 133 11.56 -3.14 -1.27
N ASN A 134 11.67 -4.38 -0.79
CA ASN A 134 10.54 -5.26 -0.53
C ASN A 134 9.93 -5.07 0.87
N HIS A 135 10.40 -4.05 1.61
CA HIS A 135 9.98 -3.79 2.98
C HIS A 135 9.30 -2.42 3.11
N LYS A 136 8.32 -2.36 4.00
CA LYS A 136 7.57 -1.13 4.26
C LYS A 136 8.24 -0.32 5.38
N THR A 137 9.38 0.30 5.04
CA THR A 137 10.22 1.03 6.00
C THR A 137 9.74 2.46 6.23
N THR A 138 10.12 3.06 7.37
CA THR A 138 9.88 4.49 7.66
C THR A 138 10.76 5.43 6.85
N SER A 139 11.82 4.93 6.19
CA SER A 139 12.64 5.67 5.22
C SER A 139 11.87 5.92 3.91
N TYR A 140 10.81 6.72 3.99
CA TYR A 140 9.79 6.87 2.93
C TYR A 140 9.81 8.25 2.25
N MET A 141 10.82 9.09 2.57
CA MET A 141 10.87 10.50 2.16
C MET A 141 10.83 10.66 0.63
N GLU A 142 11.63 9.89 -0.12
CA GLU A 142 11.71 10.02 -1.58
C GLU A 142 10.36 9.76 -2.24
N LYS A 143 9.69 8.64 -1.90
CA LYS A 143 8.35 8.32 -2.44
C LYS A 143 7.31 9.38 -2.07
N LEU A 144 7.36 9.92 -0.85
CA LEU A 144 6.45 11.00 -0.43
C LEU A 144 6.69 12.30 -1.18
N LEU A 145 7.94 12.68 -1.43
CA LEU A 145 8.27 13.89 -2.21
C LEU A 145 7.85 13.77 -3.66
N ILE A 146 8.11 12.63 -4.29
CA ILE A 146 7.64 12.36 -5.67
C ILE A 146 6.12 12.48 -5.70
N LYS A 147 5.41 11.72 -4.84
CA LYS A 147 3.96 11.76 -4.78
C LYS A 147 3.42 13.18 -4.56
N LYS A 148 3.97 13.94 -3.61
CA LYS A 148 3.54 15.32 -3.32
C LYS A 148 3.65 16.21 -4.56
N ARG A 149 4.75 16.12 -5.30
CA ARG A 149 4.94 16.89 -6.54
C ARG A 149 3.90 16.51 -7.60
N GLN A 150 3.62 15.22 -7.76
CA GLN A 150 2.69 14.75 -8.79
C GLN A 150 1.23 15.06 -8.42
N VAL A 151 0.86 14.99 -7.15
CA VAL A 151 -0.47 15.43 -6.69
C VAL A 151 -0.69 16.92 -6.97
N THR A 152 0.32 17.76 -6.78
CA THR A 152 0.25 19.19 -7.14
C THR A 152 0.08 19.40 -8.65
N ALA A 153 0.57 18.48 -9.47
CA ALA A 153 0.40 18.49 -10.93
C ALA A 153 -0.89 17.81 -11.43
N GLY A 154 -1.78 17.35 -10.51
CA GLY A 154 -3.09 16.76 -10.83
C GLY A 154 -3.10 15.24 -10.96
N PHE A 155 -2.01 14.55 -10.65
CA PHE A 155 -1.93 13.09 -10.67
C PHE A 155 -2.18 12.50 -9.28
N VAL A 156 -2.81 11.32 -9.20
CA VAL A 156 -3.07 10.66 -7.90
C VAL A 156 -1.84 9.92 -7.37
N ASP A 157 -1.04 9.35 -8.25
CA ASP A 157 0.20 8.64 -7.93
C ASP A 157 1.18 8.74 -9.11
N ALA A 158 2.40 8.22 -8.94
CA ALA A 158 3.41 8.19 -9.98
C ALA A 158 4.02 6.80 -10.12
N ILE A 159 4.17 6.36 -11.37
CA ILE A 159 4.77 5.09 -11.73
C ILE A 159 6.29 5.21 -11.67
N LEU A 160 6.93 4.33 -10.94
CA LEU A 160 8.38 4.20 -10.80
C LEU A 160 8.89 3.08 -11.69
N LEU A 161 10.04 3.30 -12.30
CA LEU A 161 10.74 2.29 -13.11
C LEU A 161 11.90 1.72 -12.29
N ASN A 162 12.24 0.46 -12.52
CA ASN A 162 13.47 -0.11 -11.97
C ASN A 162 14.70 0.29 -12.81
N GLU A 163 15.90 -0.10 -12.36
CA GLU A 163 17.17 0.20 -13.04
C GLU A 163 17.25 -0.36 -14.46
N LYS A 164 16.48 -1.42 -14.77
CA LYS A 164 16.38 -2.04 -16.10
C LYS A 164 15.42 -1.28 -17.04
N GLY A 165 14.73 -0.25 -16.53
CA GLY A 165 13.74 0.53 -17.27
C GLY A 165 12.35 -0.10 -17.33
N ASN A 166 12.14 -1.22 -16.64
CA ASN A 166 10.83 -1.85 -16.52
C ASN A 166 9.96 -1.15 -15.46
N VAL A 167 8.65 -1.27 -15.61
CA VAL A 167 7.68 -0.80 -14.61
C VAL A 167 7.87 -1.59 -13.32
N ALA A 168 8.02 -0.88 -12.20
CA ALA A 168 8.06 -1.47 -10.87
C ALA A 168 6.69 -1.33 -10.18
N GLU A 169 6.47 -0.24 -9.49
CA GLU A 169 5.23 0.06 -8.77
C GLU A 169 4.96 1.57 -8.81
N CYS A 170 3.88 2.04 -8.18
CA CYS A 170 3.72 3.46 -7.91
C CYS A 170 4.29 3.85 -6.54
N CYS A 171 4.33 5.15 -6.22
CA CYS A 171 4.87 5.62 -4.94
C CYS A 171 4.22 4.95 -3.72
N VAL A 172 2.91 4.66 -3.78
CA VAL A 172 2.14 4.10 -2.65
C VAL A 172 1.23 2.94 -3.05
N SER A 173 1.31 2.43 -4.29
CA SER A 173 0.44 1.37 -4.80
C SER A 173 1.18 0.43 -5.75
N ASN A 174 0.71 -0.83 -5.84
CA ASN A 174 1.12 -1.74 -6.92
C ASN A 174 0.25 -1.47 -8.15
N ILE A 175 0.72 -1.89 -9.32
CA ILE A 175 0.09 -1.66 -10.62
C ILE A 175 -0.20 -2.97 -11.33
N PHE A 176 -1.34 -3.01 -12.01
CA PHE A 176 -1.78 -4.08 -12.89
C PHE A 176 -2.21 -3.50 -14.23
N CYS A 177 -2.02 -4.26 -15.29
CA CYS A 177 -2.60 -3.93 -16.59
C CYS A 177 -3.23 -5.17 -17.25
N ILE A 178 -4.15 -4.93 -18.16
CA ILE A 178 -4.91 -5.96 -18.87
C ILE A 178 -4.67 -5.82 -20.35
N LYS A 179 -4.20 -6.90 -20.98
CA LYS A 179 -3.95 -6.99 -22.40
C LYS A 179 -4.36 -8.36 -22.93
N ASP A 180 -5.17 -8.41 -23.98
CA ASP A 180 -5.63 -9.65 -24.62
C ASP A 180 -6.25 -10.65 -23.63
N ALA A 181 -7.09 -10.13 -22.72
CA ALA A 181 -7.73 -10.86 -21.63
C ALA A 181 -6.75 -11.55 -20.65
N VAL A 182 -5.49 -11.15 -20.62
CA VAL A 182 -4.48 -11.55 -19.64
C VAL A 182 -4.18 -10.36 -18.72
N ILE A 183 -4.11 -10.62 -17.43
CA ILE A 183 -3.81 -9.63 -16.40
C ILE A 183 -2.32 -9.73 -16.08
N TYR A 184 -1.62 -8.60 -16.09
CA TYR A 184 -0.19 -8.52 -15.85
C TYR A 184 0.11 -7.63 -14.64
N THR A 185 1.11 -8.01 -13.86
CA THR A 185 1.66 -7.18 -12.76
C THR A 185 3.16 -7.45 -12.67
N PRO A 186 3.98 -6.44 -12.30
CA PRO A 186 5.40 -6.68 -12.06
C PRO A 186 5.63 -7.73 -10.96
N PRO A 187 6.63 -8.61 -11.10
CA PRO A 187 7.00 -9.57 -10.05
C PRO A 187 7.67 -8.86 -8.87
N VAL A 188 7.74 -9.52 -7.72
CA VAL A 188 8.42 -8.94 -6.54
C VAL A 188 9.89 -8.64 -6.83
N SER A 189 10.53 -9.45 -7.69
CA SER A 189 11.90 -9.25 -8.17
C SER A 189 12.10 -7.98 -9.03
N ALA A 190 11.03 -7.32 -9.46
CA ALA A 190 11.13 -6.01 -10.13
C ALA A 190 11.45 -4.85 -9.17
N GLY A 191 11.56 -5.12 -7.85
CA GLY A 191 11.83 -4.11 -6.83
C GLY A 191 10.56 -3.44 -6.31
N ILE A 192 9.49 -4.21 -6.13
CA ILE A 192 8.22 -3.72 -5.61
C ILE A 192 7.98 -4.16 -4.16
N LEU A 193 7.16 -3.42 -3.44
CA LEU A 193 6.61 -3.90 -2.19
C LEU A 193 5.66 -5.09 -2.49
N PRO A 194 5.79 -6.26 -1.80
CA PRO A 194 4.82 -7.34 -1.89
C PRO A 194 3.51 -6.91 -1.21
N GLY A 195 2.64 -6.25 -1.99
CA GLY A 195 1.40 -5.64 -1.48
C GLY A 195 0.41 -6.70 -1.01
N VAL A 196 -0.21 -6.48 0.17
CA VAL A 196 -1.23 -7.39 0.72
C VAL A 196 -2.44 -7.45 -0.21
N VAL A 197 -2.95 -6.31 -0.65
CA VAL A 197 -4.07 -6.27 -1.61
C VAL A 197 -3.66 -6.83 -2.98
N ARG A 198 -2.41 -6.59 -3.44
CA ARG A 198 -1.88 -7.21 -4.65
C ARG A 198 -1.94 -8.74 -4.57
N ALA A 199 -1.47 -9.31 -3.47
CA ALA A 199 -1.47 -10.76 -3.25
C ALA A 199 -2.90 -11.33 -3.26
N LEU A 200 -3.84 -10.69 -2.53
CA LEU A 200 -5.24 -11.08 -2.53
C LEU A 200 -5.87 -11.02 -3.93
N VAL A 201 -5.60 -9.96 -4.70
CA VAL A 201 -6.11 -9.85 -6.08
C VAL A 201 -5.55 -10.96 -6.96
N CYS A 202 -4.27 -11.30 -6.86
CA CYS A 202 -3.68 -12.42 -7.60
C CYS A 202 -4.37 -13.75 -7.24
N GLU A 203 -4.60 -14.01 -5.95
CA GLU A 203 -5.30 -15.22 -5.48
C GLU A 203 -6.74 -15.28 -5.99
N LEU A 204 -7.52 -14.21 -5.85
CA LEU A 204 -8.90 -14.15 -6.34
C LEU A 204 -9.00 -14.40 -7.84
N LEU A 205 -8.08 -13.84 -8.62
CA LEU A 205 -8.02 -14.02 -10.06
C LEU A 205 -7.69 -15.48 -10.44
N GLN A 206 -6.72 -16.10 -9.76
CA GLN A 206 -6.37 -17.50 -9.97
C GLN A 206 -7.54 -18.43 -9.64
N ASN A 207 -8.20 -18.21 -8.49
CA ASN A 207 -9.38 -19.00 -8.06
C ASN A 207 -10.56 -18.86 -9.02
N ALA A 208 -10.68 -17.73 -9.70
CA ALA A 208 -11.71 -17.48 -10.71
C ALA A 208 -11.28 -17.85 -12.15
N ASN A 209 -10.15 -18.57 -12.31
CA ASN A 209 -9.60 -19.00 -13.58
C ASN A 209 -9.27 -17.88 -14.58
N PHE A 210 -8.96 -16.67 -14.09
CA PHE A 210 -8.38 -15.64 -14.94
C PHE A 210 -6.92 -15.95 -15.26
N LYS A 211 -6.48 -15.59 -16.47
CA LYS A 211 -5.06 -15.65 -16.84
C LYS A 211 -4.33 -14.46 -16.20
N ILE A 212 -3.48 -14.72 -15.23
CA ILE A 212 -2.62 -13.74 -14.60
C ILE A 212 -1.15 -14.12 -14.81
N LYS A 213 -0.31 -13.11 -15.07
CA LYS A 213 1.14 -13.25 -15.23
C LYS A 213 1.89 -12.21 -14.42
N GLU A 214 2.76 -12.68 -13.55
CA GLU A 214 3.78 -11.85 -12.91
C GLU A 214 5.00 -11.84 -13.82
N MET A 215 5.28 -10.70 -14.48
CA MET A 215 6.42 -10.56 -15.39
C MET A 215 6.88 -9.11 -15.49
N ASP A 216 8.14 -8.93 -15.84
CA ASP A 216 8.67 -7.61 -16.20
C ASP A 216 8.04 -7.12 -17.49
N PHE A 217 7.70 -5.84 -17.53
CA PHE A 217 7.22 -5.16 -18.74
C PHE A 217 7.63 -3.69 -18.77
N THR A 218 7.75 -3.18 -19.98
CA THR A 218 8.19 -1.82 -20.23
C THR A 218 7.04 -0.80 -20.06
N PRO A 219 7.34 0.50 -19.90
CA PRO A 219 6.33 1.56 -19.98
C PRO A 219 5.49 1.50 -21.25
N GLU A 220 6.10 1.19 -22.39
CA GLU A 220 5.39 1.07 -23.65
C GLU A 220 4.37 -0.07 -23.64
N PHE A 221 4.71 -1.23 -23.06
CA PHE A 221 3.75 -2.33 -22.88
C PHE A 221 2.56 -1.89 -22.03
N LEU A 222 2.82 -1.15 -20.94
CA LEU A 222 1.80 -0.66 -20.02
C LEU A 222 0.82 0.31 -20.71
N VAL A 223 1.32 1.33 -21.42
CA VAL A 223 0.47 2.35 -22.06
C VAL A 223 -0.30 1.81 -23.25
N ASN A 224 0.14 0.69 -23.84
CA ASN A 224 -0.57 -0.04 -24.92
C ASN A 224 -1.49 -1.16 -24.37
N SER A 225 -1.79 -1.19 -23.08
CA SER A 225 -2.75 -2.10 -22.45
C SER A 225 -4.19 -1.61 -22.68
N GLN A 226 -5.16 -2.49 -22.47
CA GLN A 226 -6.59 -2.16 -22.63
C GLN A 226 -7.15 -1.51 -21.36
N GLU A 227 -6.71 -1.94 -20.19
CA GLU A 227 -7.10 -1.39 -18.88
C GLU A 227 -5.89 -1.40 -17.95
N VAL A 228 -5.87 -0.44 -17.01
CA VAL A 228 -4.87 -0.36 -15.94
C VAL A 228 -5.59 -0.10 -14.62
N PHE A 229 -5.12 -0.73 -13.55
CA PHE A 229 -5.60 -0.43 -12.20
C PHE A 229 -4.49 -0.50 -11.16
N LEU A 230 -4.73 0.17 -10.05
CA LEU A 230 -3.84 0.21 -8.89
C LEU A 230 -4.41 -0.59 -7.73
N THR A 231 -3.52 -1.05 -6.84
CA THR A 231 -3.93 -1.68 -5.58
C THR A 231 -3.12 -1.14 -4.40
N ASN A 232 -3.79 -0.81 -3.31
CA ASN A 232 -3.21 -0.66 -1.98
C ASN A 232 -4.29 -0.85 -0.90
N SER A 233 -3.86 -0.90 0.36
CA SER A 233 -4.77 -1.21 1.48
C SER A 233 -5.85 -0.17 1.73
N LEU A 234 -5.66 1.10 1.33
CA LEU A 234 -6.61 2.18 1.55
C LEU A 234 -7.55 2.41 0.37
N MET A 235 -7.09 2.18 -0.86
CA MET A 235 -7.92 2.33 -2.07
C MET A 235 -8.56 1.00 -2.50
N GLY A 236 -8.10 -0.15 -1.99
CA GLY A 236 -8.48 -1.43 -2.58
C GLY A 236 -7.99 -1.51 -4.02
N ILE A 237 -8.91 -1.49 -4.97
CA ILE A 237 -8.65 -1.49 -6.41
C ILE A 237 -9.13 -0.16 -7.00
N MET A 238 -8.26 0.55 -7.71
CA MET A 238 -8.54 1.86 -8.29
C MET A 238 -8.32 1.87 -9.80
N PRO A 239 -9.34 2.13 -10.62
CA PRO A 239 -9.20 2.22 -12.07
C PRO A 239 -8.31 3.40 -12.48
N VAL A 240 -7.54 3.25 -13.55
CA VAL A 240 -6.70 4.30 -14.14
C VAL A 240 -7.32 4.75 -15.45
N LYS A 241 -7.59 6.05 -15.59
CA LYS A 241 -8.15 6.65 -16.82
C LYS A 241 -7.07 7.11 -17.81
N ASN A 242 -5.90 7.49 -17.32
CA ASN A 242 -4.78 7.84 -18.19
C ASN A 242 -3.43 7.72 -17.48
N ILE A 243 -2.41 7.45 -18.26
CA ILE A 243 -0.99 7.56 -17.91
C ILE A 243 -0.37 8.57 -18.87
N ASP A 244 0.05 9.72 -18.36
CA ASP A 244 0.46 10.87 -19.18
C ASP A 244 -0.59 11.15 -20.28
N ASN A 245 -0.22 11.05 -21.54
CA ASN A 245 -1.10 11.27 -22.70
C ASN A 245 -1.79 9.99 -23.23
N SER A 246 -1.64 8.85 -22.56
CA SER A 246 -2.26 7.58 -22.97
C SER A 246 -3.53 7.35 -22.16
N PHE A 247 -4.69 7.24 -22.83
CA PHE A 247 -6.02 7.13 -22.21
C PHE A 247 -6.54 5.69 -22.22
N PHE A 248 -7.23 5.31 -21.16
CA PHE A 248 -7.89 4.01 -21.00
C PHE A 248 -9.40 4.18 -20.88
N PRO A 249 -10.19 3.19 -21.32
CA PRO A 249 -11.66 3.25 -21.25
C PRO A 249 -12.14 3.28 -19.79
N ILE A 250 -13.09 4.15 -19.50
CA ILE A 250 -13.85 4.15 -18.25
C ILE A 250 -15.33 4.17 -18.65
N PRO A 251 -16.16 3.22 -18.17
CA PRO A 251 -15.83 2.16 -17.20
C PRO A 251 -14.91 1.07 -17.76
N SER A 252 -14.09 0.51 -16.88
CA SER A 252 -13.09 -0.53 -17.19
C SER A 252 -13.68 -1.89 -16.88
N LYS A 253 -14.24 -2.59 -17.86
CA LYS A 253 -15.05 -3.81 -17.68
C LYS A 253 -14.41 -4.92 -16.84
N PHE A 254 -13.12 -5.21 -17.10
CA PHE A 254 -12.40 -6.24 -16.32
C PHE A 254 -12.10 -5.73 -14.92
N THR A 255 -11.65 -4.48 -14.79
CA THR A 255 -11.34 -3.87 -13.49
C THR A 255 -12.58 -3.82 -12.60
N GLU A 256 -13.76 -3.45 -13.12
CA GLU A 256 -15.04 -3.46 -12.38
C GLU A 256 -15.35 -4.85 -11.84
N LYS A 257 -15.21 -5.90 -12.68
CA LYS A 257 -15.42 -7.28 -12.25
C LYS A 257 -14.46 -7.70 -11.13
N ILE A 258 -13.19 -7.29 -11.22
CA ILE A 258 -12.20 -7.57 -10.19
C ILE A 258 -12.54 -6.82 -8.89
N MET A 259 -13.00 -5.57 -8.99
CA MET A 259 -13.49 -4.78 -7.85
C MET A 259 -14.69 -5.43 -7.15
N GLU A 260 -15.65 -5.99 -7.91
CA GLU A 260 -16.79 -6.73 -7.36
C GLU A 260 -16.33 -7.97 -6.60
N MET A 261 -15.44 -8.77 -7.21
CA MET A 261 -14.87 -9.96 -6.55
C MET A 261 -14.15 -9.60 -5.24
N TYR A 262 -13.32 -8.54 -5.27
CA TYR A 262 -12.61 -8.05 -4.10
C TYR A 262 -13.57 -7.59 -2.99
N LYS A 263 -14.59 -6.80 -3.33
CA LYS A 263 -15.61 -6.35 -2.37
C LYS A 263 -16.37 -7.52 -1.76
N LYS A 264 -16.83 -8.48 -2.58
CA LYS A 264 -17.55 -9.68 -2.12
C LYS A 264 -16.72 -10.56 -1.18
N HIS A 265 -15.41 -10.56 -1.34
CA HIS A 265 -14.51 -11.33 -0.47
C HIS A 265 -14.31 -10.68 0.90
N LEU A 266 -14.31 -9.33 0.97
CA LEU A 266 -13.96 -8.60 2.19
C LEU A 266 -15.15 -8.11 3.00
N PHE A 267 -16.29 -7.87 2.35
CA PHE A 267 -17.47 -7.22 2.93
C PHE A 267 -18.75 -8.02 2.67
#